data_5d4761dc45c6db9999cad62e90cb09d1
#
_entry.id   5d4761dc45c6db9999cad62e90cb09d1
#
_cell.length_a   1.000
_cell.length_b   1.000
_cell.length_c   1.000
_cell.angle_alpha   90.00
_cell.angle_beta   90.00
_cell.angle_gamma   90.00
#
_symmetry.space_group_name_H-M   'P 1'
#
loop_
_entity.id
_entity.type
_entity.pdbx_description
1 polymer ?
#
loop_
_entity_poly.entity_id
_entity_poly.type
_entity_poly.pdbx_seq_one_letter_code
_entity_poly.pdbx_strand_id
1 'polypeptide(L)'
;MRNQDSMDGTGGLANAQSFEEWYQNNVNNRSEETVREGLVPATTFLGVEKESGKLVGMIDIRHRLNEYLLQFGGNIGYSVRPSQRRKGYATEMLALALEECRKLGIDRALVTCDKTNIGSAKTIQKNGGVLENEVLEGDLSLIHISEP
;
A
#
# COMPACT_ATOMS: atom_id res chain seq x y z
N MET A 1 11.75 11.55 0.11
CA MET A 1 11.35 11.44 -1.30
C MET A 1 11.00 10.00 -1.64
N ARG A 2 9.88 9.79 -2.26
CA ARG A 2 9.49 8.47 -2.72
C ARG A 2 10.15 8.18 -4.05
N ASN A 3 10.75 7.01 -4.17
CA ASN A 3 11.43 6.59 -5.38
C ASN A 3 11.17 5.11 -5.63
N GLN A 4 11.87 4.52 -6.60
CA GLN A 4 11.69 3.12 -6.95
C GLN A 4 12.05 2.17 -5.80
N ASP A 5 12.84 2.63 -4.85
CA ASP A 5 13.29 1.83 -3.71
C ASP A 5 12.52 2.14 -2.44
N SER A 6 11.35 2.78 -2.57
CA SER A 6 10.53 3.12 -1.40
C SER A 6 10.08 1.85 -0.66
N MET A 7 9.87 2.00 0.64
CA MET A 7 9.38 0.94 1.50
C MET A 7 7.89 1.08 1.78
N ASP A 8 7.16 1.66 0.84
CA ASP A 8 5.71 1.81 0.95
C ASP A 8 5.03 0.45 1.07
N GLY A 9 4.03 0.37 1.93
CA GLY A 9 3.25 -0.85 2.11
C GLY A 9 3.95 -1.96 2.88
N THR A 10 5.06 -1.66 3.54
CA THR A 10 5.82 -2.69 4.27
C THR A 10 5.54 -2.72 5.77
N GLY A 11 4.54 -1.96 6.24
CA GLY A 11 4.16 -1.98 7.65
C GLY A 11 5.25 -1.48 8.60
N GLY A 12 6.02 -0.48 8.16
CA GLY A 12 7.06 0.11 9.00
C GLY A 12 8.35 -0.71 9.06
N LEU A 13 8.58 -1.60 8.11
CA LEU A 13 9.76 -2.47 8.11
C LEU A 13 11.07 -1.69 8.18
N ALA A 14 11.17 -0.58 7.49
CA ALA A 14 12.39 0.23 7.45
C ALA A 14 12.76 0.81 8.82
N ASN A 15 11.79 0.98 9.72
CA ASN A 15 11.99 1.58 11.04
C ASN A 15 12.05 0.54 12.16
N ALA A 16 11.84 -0.73 11.85
CA ALA A 16 11.86 -1.79 12.84
C ALA A 16 13.31 -2.21 13.13
N GLN A 17 13.60 -2.52 14.41
CA GLN A 17 14.93 -2.95 14.84
C GLN A 17 15.13 -4.45 14.66
N SER A 18 14.05 -5.22 14.54
CA SER A 18 14.09 -6.66 14.35
C SER A 18 12.84 -7.13 13.63
N PHE A 19 12.90 -8.36 13.10
CA PHE A 19 11.71 -9.00 12.52
C PHE A 19 10.61 -9.18 13.57
N GLU A 20 10.98 -9.57 14.78
CA GLU A 20 10.01 -9.80 15.86
C GLU A 20 9.28 -8.51 16.23
N GLU A 21 9.99 -7.39 16.33
CA GLU A 21 9.39 -6.09 16.58
C GLU A 21 8.42 -5.71 15.45
N TRP A 22 8.86 -5.84 14.21
CA TRP A 22 8.02 -5.56 13.05
C TRP A 22 6.75 -6.43 13.05
N TYR A 23 6.93 -7.73 13.28
CA TYR A 23 5.81 -8.67 13.31
C TYR A 23 4.79 -8.29 14.39
N GLN A 24 5.27 -8.05 15.61
CA GLN A 24 4.39 -7.72 16.73
C GLN A 24 3.67 -6.40 16.50
N ASN A 25 4.34 -5.39 15.95
CA ASN A 25 3.71 -4.11 15.63
C ASN A 25 2.59 -4.30 14.61
N ASN A 26 2.81 -5.12 13.60
CA ASN A 26 1.80 -5.36 12.57
C ASN A 26 0.62 -6.19 13.10
N VAL A 27 0.87 -7.14 13.99
CA VAL A 27 -0.23 -7.86 14.67
C VAL A 27 -1.07 -6.90 15.50
N ASN A 28 -0.44 -6.02 16.28
CA ASN A 28 -1.15 -5.03 17.09
C ASN A 28 -1.93 -4.03 16.23
N ASN A 29 -1.38 -3.65 15.09
CA ASN A 29 -1.99 -2.66 14.21
C ASN A 29 -3.19 -3.19 13.40
N ARG A 30 -3.55 -4.46 13.54
CA ARG A 30 -4.71 -5.02 12.85
C ARG A 30 -6.05 -4.69 13.51
N SER A 31 -6.05 -4.16 14.73
CA SER A 31 -7.28 -3.92 15.52
C SER A 31 -7.32 -2.50 16.07
N GLU A 32 -8.53 -1.92 16.09
CA GLU A 32 -8.76 -0.61 16.74
C GLU A 32 -8.33 -0.60 18.20
N GLU A 33 -8.42 -1.73 18.89
CA GLU A 33 -8.12 -1.83 20.32
C GLU A 33 -6.62 -1.76 20.61
N THR A 34 -5.80 -2.23 19.68
CA THR A 34 -4.36 -2.38 19.90
C THR A 34 -3.51 -1.58 18.93
N VAL A 35 -4.12 -0.88 17.98
CA VAL A 35 -3.37 -0.07 17.02
C VAL A 35 -2.64 1.06 17.73
N ARG A 36 -1.43 1.35 17.25
CA ARG A 36 -0.62 2.44 17.79
C ARG A 36 -1.33 3.78 17.64
N GLU A 37 -1.22 4.65 18.65
CA GLU A 37 -1.80 5.98 18.60
C GLU A 37 -1.31 6.77 17.39
N GLY A 38 -2.21 7.46 16.72
CA GLY A 38 -1.91 8.22 15.50
C GLY A 38 -1.99 7.41 14.23
N LEU A 39 -2.10 6.08 14.31
CA LEU A 39 -2.28 5.21 13.17
C LEU A 39 -3.71 4.68 13.09
N VAL A 40 -4.08 4.23 11.92
CA VAL A 40 -5.35 3.52 11.71
C VAL A 40 -5.07 2.01 11.65
N PRO A 41 -6.07 1.17 11.96
CA PRO A 41 -5.90 -0.27 11.78
C PRO A 41 -5.53 -0.62 10.34
N ALA A 42 -4.59 -1.54 10.20
CA ALA A 42 -4.08 -1.94 8.90
C ALA A 42 -3.66 -3.41 8.92
N THR A 43 -3.67 -4.03 7.75
CA THR A 43 -3.20 -5.40 7.56
C THR A 43 -2.14 -5.40 6.47
N THR A 44 -0.98 -5.98 6.76
CA THR A 44 0.12 -6.09 5.81
C THR A 44 0.18 -7.50 5.27
N PHE A 45 0.18 -7.64 3.95
CA PHE A 45 0.27 -8.91 3.25
C PHE A 45 1.62 -9.06 2.58
N LEU A 46 2.13 -10.28 2.54
CA LEU A 46 3.35 -10.62 1.81
C LEU A 46 2.97 -11.17 0.45
N GLY A 47 3.61 -10.63 -0.60
CA GLY A 47 3.50 -11.16 -1.96
C GLY A 47 4.58 -12.22 -2.17
N VAL A 48 4.18 -13.47 -2.37
CA VAL A 48 5.10 -14.59 -2.51
C VAL A 48 4.85 -15.28 -3.85
N GLU A 49 5.93 -15.51 -4.61
CA GLU A 49 5.83 -16.27 -5.84
C GLU A 49 5.53 -17.73 -5.53
N LYS A 50 4.49 -18.25 -6.15
CA LYS A 50 3.92 -19.54 -5.80
C LYS A 50 4.89 -20.71 -6.01
N GLU A 51 5.64 -20.68 -7.10
CA GLU A 51 6.54 -21.79 -7.45
C GLU A 51 7.83 -21.80 -6.63
N SER A 52 8.44 -20.64 -6.43
CA SER A 52 9.74 -20.54 -5.75
C SER A 52 9.64 -20.26 -4.26
N GLY A 53 8.49 -19.79 -3.77
CA GLY A 53 8.34 -19.34 -2.39
C GLY A 53 9.05 -18.02 -2.12
N LYS A 54 9.50 -17.30 -3.16
CA LYS A 54 10.28 -16.09 -3.02
C LYS A 54 9.37 -14.89 -2.71
N LEU A 55 9.78 -14.07 -1.75
CA LEU A 55 9.09 -12.82 -1.45
C LEU A 55 9.35 -11.84 -2.59
N VAL A 56 8.30 -11.40 -3.26
CA VAL A 56 8.39 -10.45 -4.38
C VAL A 56 7.96 -9.03 -4.02
N GLY A 57 7.13 -8.89 -3.01
CA GLY A 57 6.67 -7.58 -2.57
C GLY A 57 5.80 -7.64 -1.34
N MET A 58 5.33 -6.47 -0.92
CA MET A 58 4.44 -6.35 0.23
C MET A 58 3.36 -5.34 -0.10
N ILE A 59 2.20 -5.49 0.51
CA ILE A 59 1.07 -4.59 0.34
C ILE A 59 0.34 -4.41 1.66
N ASP A 60 0.00 -3.17 1.96
CA ASP A 60 -0.61 -2.76 3.20
C ASP A 60 -2.00 -2.21 2.92
N ILE A 61 -2.98 -2.68 3.68
CA ILE A 61 -4.37 -2.21 3.57
C ILE A 61 -4.73 -1.50 4.87
N ARG A 62 -5.00 -0.20 4.79
CA ARG A 62 -5.48 0.59 5.91
C ARG A 62 -7.01 0.49 5.94
N HIS A 63 -7.53 0.05 7.07
CA HIS A 63 -8.96 -0.27 7.20
C HIS A 63 -9.86 0.95 7.13
N ARG A 64 -9.32 2.12 7.46
CA ARG A 64 -10.02 3.41 7.36
C ARG A 64 -8.99 4.51 7.09
N LEU A 65 -9.47 5.71 6.79
CA LEU A 65 -8.61 6.86 6.52
C LEU A 65 -8.65 7.84 7.70
N ASN A 66 -7.50 8.40 8.05
CA ASN A 66 -7.41 9.61 8.87
C ASN A 66 -7.11 10.79 7.94
N GLU A 67 -6.91 11.99 8.50
CA GLU A 67 -6.66 13.19 7.68
C GLU A 67 -5.45 13.03 6.77
N TYR A 68 -4.35 12.51 7.30
CA TYR A 68 -3.13 12.31 6.51
C TYR A 68 -3.35 11.33 5.36
N LEU A 69 -3.96 10.20 5.64
CA LEU A 69 -4.20 9.16 4.64
C LEU A 69 -5.19 9.62 3.57
N LEU A 70 -6.19 10.41 3.96
CA LEU A 70 -7.15 10.95 3.00
C LEU A 70 -6.46 11.85 1.97
N GLN A 71 -5.46 12.61 2.40
CA GLN A 71 -4.75 13.54 1.52
C GLN A 71 -3.57 12.90 0.79
N PHE A 72 -2.79 12.05 1.47
CA PHE A 72 -1.48 11.64 0.97
C PHE A 72 -1.23 10.14 0.89
N GLY A 73 -1.84 9.35 1.76
CA GLY A 73 -1.50 7.92 1.87
C GLY A 73 -2.49 6.94 1.25
N GLY A 74 -3.78 7.24 1.32
CA GLY A 74 -4.83 6.36 0.85
C GLY A 74 -5.00 5.09 1.67
N ASN A 75 -5.86 4.18 1.18
CA ASN A 75 -6.13 2.90 1.83
C ASN A 75 -5.03 1.86 1.59
N ILE A 76 -4.34 1.93 0.47
CA ILE A 76 -3.41 0.89 0.03
C ILE A 76 -2.04 1.49 -0.26
N GLY A 77 -1.02 0.90 0.33
CA GLY A 77 0.38 1.15 -0.01
C GLY A 77 1.04 -0.16 -0.41
N TYR A 78 1.94 -0.14 -1.37
CA TYR A 78 2.62 -1.36 -1.81
C TYR A 78 3.99 -1.06 -2.37
N SER A 79 4.83 -2.11 -2.36
CA SER A 79 6.14 -2.08 -3.01
C SER A 79 6.49 -3.46 -3.54
N VAL A 80 7.28 -3.50 -4.60
CA VAL A 80 7.79 -4.72 -5.21
C VAL A 80 9.31 -4.65 -5.19
N ARG A 81 9.96 -5.77 -4.85
CA ARG A 81 11.43 -5.84 -4.85
C ARG A 81 11.97 -5.41 -6.21
N PRO A 82 13.06 -4.60 -6.25
CA PRO A 82 13.60 -4.13 -7.53
C PRO A 82 13.85 -5.24 -8.56
N SER A 83 14.37 -6.39 -8.11
CA SER A 83 14.65 -7.52 -8.99
C SER A 83 13.41 -8.20 -9.57
N GLN A 84 12.23 -7.91 -9.02
CA GLN A 84 10.97 -8.55 -9.40
C GLN A 84 10.00 -7.58 -10.08
N ARG A 85 10.45 -6.39 -10.41
CA ARG A 85 9.63 -5.39 -11.10
C ARG A 85 9.44 -5.72 -12.57
N ARG A 86 8.41 -5.12 -13.18
CA ARG A 86 8.05 -5.28 -14.61
C ARG A 86 7.66 -6.71 -14.99
N LYS A 87 7.16 -7.48 -14.03
CA LYS A 87 6.66 -8.86 -14.25
C LYS A 87 5.16 -8.97 -13.97
N GLY A 88 4.48 -7.85 -13.71
CA GLY A 88 3.05 -7.86 -13.45
C GLY A 88 2.65 -8.15 -11.99
N TYR A 89 3.60 -8.32 -11.09
CA TYR A 89 3.29 -8.63 -9.69
C TYR A 89 2.52 -7.53 -8.99
N ALA A 90 2.88 -6.26 -9.21
CA ALA A 90 2.18 -5.15 -8.58
C ALA A 90 0.70 -5.11 -8.99
N THR A 91 0.41 -5.34 -10.27
CA THR A 91 -0.96 -5.37 -10.78
C THR A 91 -1.76 -6.50 -10.13
N GLU A 92 -1.17 -7.67 -10.03
CA GLU A 92 -1.82 -8.84 -9.40
C GLU A 92 -2.01 -8.62 -7.90
N MET A 93 -0.99 -8.11 -7.21
CA MET A 93 -1.07 -7.81 -5.78
C MET A 93 -2.18 -6.79 -5.48
N LEU A 94 -2.27 -5.74 -6.27
CA LEU A 94 -3.30 -4.74 -6.09
C LEU A 94 -4.69 -5.33 -6.35
N ALA A 95 -4.85 -6.17 -7.35
CA ALA A 95 -6.13 -6.84 -7.61
C ALA A 95 -6.57 -7.69 -6.41
N LEU A 96 -5.64 -8.45 -5.83
CA LEU A 96 -5.94 -9.26 -4.64
C LEU A 96 -6.25 -8.39 -3.42
N ALA A 97 -5.54 -7.27 -3.26
CA ALA A 97 -5.79 -6.33 -2.17
C ALA A 97 -7.18 -5.71 -2.28
N LEU A 98 -7.64 -5.40 -3.48
CA LEU A 98 -8.99 -4.86 -3.70
C LEU A 98 -10.07 -5.86 -3.29
N GLU A 99 -9.84 -7.15 -3.50
CA GLU A 99 -10.76 -8.19 -3.00
C GLU A 99 -10.80 -8.20 -1.48
N GLU A 100 -9.66 -8.07 -0.82
CA GLU A 100 -9.59 -7.97 0.64
C GLU A 100 -10.27 -6.70 1.16
N CYS A 101 -10.15 -5.58 0.44
CA CYS A 101 -10.87 -4.35 0.77
C CYS A 101 -12.38 -4.56 0.80
N ARG A 102 -12.93 -5.28 -0.18
CA ARG A 102 -14.37 -5.59 -0.22
C ARG A 102 -14.80 -6.39 1.00
N LYS A 103 -13.98 -7.35 1.43
CA LYS A 103 -14.24 -8.15 2.64
C LYS A 103 -14.25 -7.29 3.90
N LEU A 104 -13.48 -6.20 3.92
CA LEU A 104 -13.42 -5.26 5.02
C LEU A 104 -14.51 -4.19 4.97
N GLY A 105 -15.38 -4.22 3.97
CA GLY A 105 -16.43 -3.22 3.79
C GLY A 105 -15.96 -1.94 3.11
N ILE A 106 -14.78 -1.93 2.51
CA ILE A 106 -14.27 -0.78 1.75
C ILE A 106 -14.74 -0.91 0.31
N ASP A 107 -15.78 -0.15 -0.05
CA ASP A 107 -16.37 -0.21 -1.40
C ASP A 107 -15.53 0.52 -2.44
N ARG A 108 -14.87 1.61 -2.02
CA ARG A 108 -14.00 2.40 -2.89
C ARG A 108 -12.68 2.64 -2.16
N ALA A 109 -11.62 2.02 -2.66
CA ALA A 109 -10.31 2.20 -2.10
C ALA A 109 -9.63 3.43 -2.73
N LEU A 110 -9.06 4.28 -1.89
CA LEU A 110 -8.24 5.39 -2.34
C LEU A 110 -6.79 4.91 -2.41
N VAL A 111 -6.16 5.09 -3.57
CA VAL A 111 -4.77 4.73 -3.78
C VAL A 111 -4.03 5.96 -4.28
N THR A 112 -2.87 6.23 -3.71
CA THR A 112 -2.06 7.38 -4.11
C THR A 112 -0.72 6.92 -4.67
N CYS A 113 -0.16 7.72 -5.57
CA CYS A 113 1.21 7.51 -6.05
C CYS A 113 1.82 8.85 -6.43
N ASP A 114 3.15 8.89 -6.53
CA ASP A 114 3.83 10.07 -7.06
C ASP A 114 3.47 10.24 -8.52
N LYS A 115 3.25 11.48 -8.93
CA LYS A 115 2.91 11.82 -10.33
C LYS A 115 3.96 11.29 -11.30
N THR A 116 5.22 11.24 -10.87
CA THR A 116 6.33 10.75 -11.69
C THR A 116 6.45 9.23 -11.68
N ASN A 117 5.72 8.54 -10.81
CA ASN A 117 5.75 7.08 -10.73
C ASN A 117 4.75 6.49 -11.74
N ILE A 118 5.15 6.47 -13.00
CA ILE A 118 4.32 6.02 -14.11
C ILE A 118 3.93 4.56 -13.96
N GLY A 119 4.84 3.73 -13.46
CA GLY A 119 4.58 2.30 -13.23
C GLY A 119 3.43 2.08 -12.25
N SER A 120 3.42 2.81 -11.13
CA SER A 120 2.34 2.72 -10.15
C SER A 120 1.02 3.24 -10.71
N ALA A 121 1.05 4.37 -11.42
CA ALA A 121 -0.15 4.92 -12.05
C ALA A 121 -0.77 3.91 -13.03
N LYS A 122 0.04 3.26 -13.86
CA LYS A 122 -0.45 2.23 -14.80
C LYS A 122 -1.01 1.01 -14.08
N THR A 123 -0.36 0.58 -13.00
CA THR A 123 -0.85 -0.53 -12.16
C THR A 123 -2.25 -0.24 -11.64
N ILE A 124 -2.46 0.95 -11.13
CA ILE A 124 -3.75 1.37 -10.59
C ILE A 124 -4.79 1.46 -11.71
N GLN A 125 -4.44 2.03 -12.85
CA GLN A 125 -5.34 2.13 -14.00
C GLN A 125 -5.75 0.77 -14.55
N LYS A 126 -4.84 -0.20 -14.58
CA LYS A 126 -5.15 -1.56 -15.02
C LYS A 126 -6.16 -2.25 -14.11
N ASN A 127 -6.27 -1.80 -12.87
CA ASN A 127 -7.25 -2.31 -11.92
C ASN A 127 -8.53 -1.45 -11.89
N GLY A 128 -8.72 -0.56 -12.86
CA GLY A 128 -9.93 0.23 -12.99
C GLY A 128 -9.90 1.57 -12.25
N GLY A 129 -8.73 1.99 -11.77
CA GLY A 129 -8.61 3.24 -11.02
C GLY A 129 -8.91 4.48 -11.87
N VAL A 130 -9.59 5.44 -11.28
CA VAL A 130 -9.96 6.70 -11.90
C VAL A 130 -9.33 7.85 -11.13
N LEU A 131 -8.63 8.74 -11.84
CA LEU A 131 -8.01 9.91 -11.23
C LEU A 131 -9.08 10.81 -10.61
N GLU A 132 -8.94 11.11 -9.31
CA GLU A 132 -9.84 12.03 -8.61
C GLU A 132 -9.19 13.38 -8.36
N ASN A 133 -7.92 13.40 -7.97
CA ASN A 133 -7.29 14.62 -7.51
C ASN A 133 -5.78 14.55 -7.58
N GLU A 134 -5.13 15.71 -7.54
CA GLU A 134 -3.69 15.86 -7.39
C GLU A 134 -3.43 16.79 -6.21
N VAL A 135 -2.49 16.43 -5.35
CA VAL A 135 -2.10 17.25 -4.20
C VAL A 135 -0.58 17.31 -4.09
N LEU A 136 -0.09 18.30 -3.36
CA LEU A 136 1.34 18.44 -3.06
C LEU A 136 1.61 17.94 -1.64
N GLU A 137 2.63 17.09 -1.51
CA GLU A 137 3.20 16.72 -0.22
C GLU A 137 4.66 17.15 -0.24
N GLY A 138 4.98 18.26 0.42
CA GLY A 138 6.29 18.89 0.28
C GLY A 138 6.53 19.26 -1.17
N ASP A 139 7.58 18.70 -1.79
CA ASP A 139 7.92 18.94 -3.20
C ASP A 139 7.33 17.86 -4.13
N LEU A 140 6.62 16.88 -3.58
CA LEU A 140 6.06 15.77 -4.35
C LEU A 140 4.63 16.07 -4.77
N SER A 141 4.33 15.79 -6.03
CA SER A 141 2.98 15.85 -6.56
C SER A 141 2.39 14.45 -6.53
N LEU A 142 1.32 14.25 -5.75
CA LEU A 142 0.65 12.98 -5.60
C LEU A 142 -0.64 12.95 -6.41
N ILE A 143 -0.95 11.79 -6.95
CA ILE A 143 -2.19 11.55 -7.66
C ILE A 143 -3.11 10.72 -6.78
N HIS A 144 -4.32 11.20 -6.53
CA HIS A 144 -5.36 10.43 -5.86
C HIS A 144 -6.17 9.67 -6.90
N ILE A 145 -6.18 8.36 -6.77
CA ILE A 145 -6.90 7.48 -7.69
C ILE A 145 -7.87 6.64 -6.87
N SER A 146 -9.14 6.67 -7.26
CA SER A 146 -10.18 5.90 -6.59
C SER A 146 -10.45 4.63 -7.36
N GLU A 147 -10.53 3.50 -6.64
CA GLU A 147 -10.87 2.20 -7.20
C GLU A 147 -12.33 1.88 -6.95
N PRO A 148 -13.05 1.42 -7.95
CA PRO A 148 -14.45 1.03 -7.77
C PRO A 148 -14.61 -0.25 -6.95
#